data_0a291e454a8d85b6ebad489d5570f10f
#
_entry.id   0a291e454a8d85b6ebad489d5570f10f
#
_cell.length_a   1.000
_cell.length_b   1.000
_cell.length_c   1.000
_cell.angle_alpha   90.00
_cell.angle_beta   90.00
_cell.angle_gamma   90.00
#
_symmetry.space_group_name_H-M   'P 1'
#
loop_
_entity.id
_entity.type
_entity.pdbx_description
1 polymer ?
#
loop_
_entity_poly.entity_id
_entity_poly.type
_entity_poly.pdbx_seq_one_letter_code
_entity_poly.pdbx_strand_id
1 'polypeptide(L)'
;MKIVTSKQMADLENMSEASGISKDQLMENAGRKIADKAIKVLLEPKKSLVLILVGPGNNGGDGLVAASHLKNAGVKITVYVCLGRKIPDQKVESLKELGVDVIYASKDTNLAALKKVIGKSHLVIDAILGTGRSRPIKGQLQQILGEISKARNDFSKPVLAVDLPTGLDPDSGQVDPSCSGADQTVALSNPKLGHFTMSGLVATGKLSTVDIGVPERLGSNITLELITPKLVSSLLPKRDRHAHKGTFGRLLVVAGSINYVGASVLACSAAFRAGVGLVTLATSERAYPVVASTLSEATFIPLSSTDTGEIDEEDVDKVIAKLPEYDAMVIGCGLGQHKKTEAFLSRLLLQNHNLPNIPIVIDADALNFLAKIDDWHKHLNSDAILTPHPREMARLLGVSVDEVQENRLGI
;
A
#
# COMPACT_ATOMS: atom_id res chain seq x y z
N MET A 1 2.16 -4.27 -10.99
CA MET A 1 3.20 -5.03 -10.23
C MET A 1 2.49 -5.97 -9.28
N LYS A 2 2.78 -7.28 -9.32
CA LYS A 2 2.12 -8.26 -8.44
C LYS A 2 2.62 -8.12 -7.00
N ILE A 3 1.70 -8.26 -6.03
CA ILE A 3 1.98 -8.40 -4.60
C ILE A 3 1.82 -9.89 -4.27
N VAL A 4 2.75 -10.46 -3.52
CA VAL A 4 2.80 -11.90 -3.28
C VAL A 4 2.79 -12.23 -1.79
N THR A 5 2.29 -13.42 -1.45
CA THR A 5 2.53 -14.05 -0.15
C THR A 5 3.92 -14.72 -0.13
N SER A 6 4.40 -15.06 1.07
CA SER A 6 5.64 -15.82 1.24
C SER A 6 5.62 -17.14 0.46
N LYS A 7 4.49 -17.84 0.47
CA LYS A 7 4.28 -19.08 -0.29
C LYS A 7 4.35 -18.85 -1.80
N GLN A 8 3.64 -17.83 -2.30
CA GLN A 8 3.66 -17.50 -3.73
C GLN A 8 5.07 -17.11 -4.20
N MET A 9 5.85 -16.40 -3.37
CA MET A 9 7.24 -16.08 -3.72
C MET A 9 8.10 -17.35 -3.83
N ALA A 10 8.00 -18.25 -2.86
CA ALA A 10 8.72 -19.54 -2.91
C ALA A 10 8.31 -20.39 -4.13
N ASP A 11 7.03 -20.40 -4.49
CA ASP A 11 6.55 -21.08 -5.70
C ASP A 11 7.13 -20.44 -6.97
N LEU A 12 7.20 -19.11 -7.05
CA LEU A 12 7.81 -18.41 -8.18
C LEU A 12 9.31 -18.73 -8.32
N GLU A 13 10.06 -18.79 -7.21
CA GLU A 13 11.47 -19.19 -7.22
C GLU A 13 11.66 -20.63 -7.70
N ASN A 14 10.82 -21.58 -7.23
CA ASN A 14 10.85 -22.96 -7.67
C ASN A 14 10.48 -23.11 -9.15
N MET A 15 9.46 -22.39 -9.62
CA MET A 15 9.11 -22.37 -11.06
C MET A 15 10.20 -21.74 -11.92
N SER A 16 10.91 -20.73 -11.40
CA SER A 16 12.07 -20.14 -12.09
C SER A 16 13.19 -21.15 -12.25
N GLU A 17 13.47 -21.93 -11.20
CA GLU A 17 14.46 -23.02 -11.24
C GLU A 17 14.07 -24.08 -12.27
N ALA A 18 12.82 -24.50 -12.29
CA ALA A 18 12.29 -25.42 -13.31
C ALA A 18 12.34 -24.84 -14.74
N SER A 19 12.39 -23.51 -14.87
CA SER A 19 12.53 -22.81 -16.17
C SER A 19 14.00 -22.55 -16.55
N GLY A 20 14.98 -23.08 -15.80
CA GLY A 20 16.40 -23.00 -16.09
C GLY A 20 17.15 -21.82 -15.43
N ILE A 21 16.50 -21.08 -14.53
CA ILE A 21 17.12 -19.99 -13.75
C ILE A 21 17.39 -20.50 -12.34
N SER A 22 18.64 -20.81 -12.01
CA SER A 22 18.99 -21.39 -10.72
C SER A 22 18.77 -20.39 -9.57
N LYS A 23 18.53 -20.93 -8.36
CA LYS A 23 18.46 -20.11 -7.14
C LYS A 23 19.74 -19.33 -6.87
N ASP A 24 20.90 -19.89 -7.20
CA ASP A 24 22.18 -19.18 -7.10
C ASP A 24 22.23 -17.97 -8.06
N GLN A 25 21.68 -18.11 -9.27
CA GLN A 25 21.59 -16.99 -10.21
C GLN A 25 20.64 -15.90 -9.69
N LEU A 26 19.50 -16.27 -9.13
CA LEU A 26 18.58 -15.31 -8.50
C LEU A 26 19.25 -14.58 -7.33
N MET A 27 19.97 -15.31 -6.47
CA MET A 27 20.70 -14.76 -5.33
C MET A 27 21.85 -13.82 -5.78
N GLU A 28 22.57 -14.17 -6.82
CA GLU A 28 23.63 -13.32 -7.40
C GLU A 28 23.04 -12.01 -7.92
N ASN A 29 21.93 -12.08 -8.65
CA ASN A 29 21.22 -10.91 -9.13
C ASN A 29 20.68 -10.05 -7.96
N ALA A 30 20.11 -10.68 -6.92
CA ALA A 30 19.62 -10.00 -5.72
C ALA A 30 20.75 -9.24 -5.01
N GLY A 31 21.86 -9.92 -4.70
CA GLY A 31 22.99 -9.31 -4.02
C GLY A 31 23.58 -8.12 -4.77
N ARG A 32 23.72 -8.24 -6.09
CA ARG A 32 24.16 -7.12 -6.96
C ARG A 32 23.20 -5.93 -6.86
N LYS A 33 21.88 -6.15 -6.96
CA LYS A 33 20.89 -5.08 -6.88
C LYS A 33 20.83 -4.42 -5.50
N ILE A 34 21.03 -5.21 -4.43
CA ILE A 34 21.14 -4.69 -3.06
C ILE A 34 22.36 -3.79 -2.94
N ALA A 35 23.51 -4.23 -3.45
CA ALA A 35 24.75 -3.44 -3.46
C ALA A 35 24.57 -2.12 -4.23
N ASP A 36 23.94 -2.15 -5.41
CA ASP A 36 23.63 -0.95 -6.20
C ASP A 36 22.73 0.04 -5.42
N LYS A 37 21.77 -0.46 -4.65
CA LYS A 37 20.91 0.36 -3.80
C LYS A 37 21.68 0.93 -2.61
N ALA A 38 22.50 0.13 -1.95
CA ALA A 38 23.33 0.58 -0.83
C ALA A 38 24.31 1.69 -1.25
N ILE A 39 24.96 1.55 -2.41
CA ILE A 39 25.86 2.58 -2.97
C ILE A 39 25.12 3.92 -3.17
N LYS A 40 23.86 3.90 -3.61
CA LYS A 40 23.05 5.11 -3.81
C LYS A 40 22.65 5.82 -2.51
N VAL A 41 22.65 5.11 -1.40
CA VAL A 41 22.40 5.68 -0.07
C VAL A 41 23.65 6.35 0.52
N LEU A 42 24.84 5.88 0.13
CA LEU A 42 26.11 6.38 0.64
C LEU A 42 26.55 7.66 -0.08
N LEU A 43 26.91 8.69 0.67
CA LEU A 43 27.43 9.94 0.10
C LEU A 43 28.81 9.74 -0.53
N GLU A 44 29.71 9.03 0.16
CA GLU A 44 31.06 8.73 -0.29
C GLU A 44 31.34 7.23 -0.15
N PRO A 45 30.92 6.40 -1.10
CA PRO A 45 30.98 4.93 -0.97
C PRO A 45 32.38 4.41 -0.59
N LYS A 46 33.45 4.88 -1.23
CA LYS A 46 34.85 4.41 -0.99
C LYS A 46 35.39 4.77 0.40
N LYS A 47 34.82 5.79 1.06
CA LYS A 47 35.21 6.17 2.42
C LYS A 47 34.27 5.57 3.48
N SER A 48 33.15 5.02 3.06
CA SER A 48 32.12 4.50 3.93
C SER A 48 32.44 3.10 4.44
N LEU A 49 31.98 2.83 5.68
CA LEU A 49 31.90 1.50 6.27
C LEU A 49 30.46 1.05 6.29
N VAL A 50 30.16 -0.13 5.73
CA VAL A 50 28.84 -0.75 5.75
C VAL A 50 28.90 -1.98 6.65
N LEU A 51 27.99 -2.03 7.62
CA LEU A 51 27.75 -3.21 8.45
C LEU A 51 26.63 -4.04 7.83
N ILE A 52 26.89 -5.31 7.55
CA ILE A 52 25.90 -6.23 6.99
C ILE A 52 25.59 -7.32 8.01
N LEU A 53 24.36 -7.36 8.46
CA LEU A 53 23.83 -8.33 9.42
C LEU A 53 23.25 -9.51 8.64
N VAL A 54 23.76 -10.71 8.86
CA VAL A 54 23.32 -11.89 8.09
C VAL A 54 22.76 -12.98 8.98
N GLY A 55 21.68 -13.60 8.52
CA GLY A 55 21.06 -14.77 9.12
C GLY A 55 21.39 -16.08 8.39
N PRO A 56 20.78 -17.21 8.81
CA PRO A 56 21.12 -18.54 8.29
C PRO A 56 20.50 -18.88 6.94
N GLY A 57 19.45 -18.17 6.50
CA GLY A 57 18.68 -18.48 5.30
C GLY A 57 19.16 -17.76 4.04
N ASN A 58 18.31 -17.79 3.00
CA ASN A 58 18.57 -17.15 1.69
C ASN A 58 18.78 -15.64 1.82
N ASN A 59 18.00 -14.96 2.67
CA ASN A 59 18.17 -13.52 2.91
C ASN A 59 19.60 -13.18 3.38
N GLY A 60 20.16 -14.00 4.29
CA GLY A 60 21.56 -13.89 4.66
C GLY A 60 22.52 -14.20 3.51
N GLY A 61 22.15 -15.11 2.61
CA GLY A 61 22.89 -15.40 1.37
C GLY A 61 22.93 -14.17 0.45
N ASP A 62 21.79 -13.51 0.23
CA ASP A 62 21.67 -12.28 -0.55
C ASP A 62 22.55 -11.17 0.04
N GLY A 63 22.56 -11.06 1.38
CA GLY A 63 23.43 -10.12 2.11
C GLY A 63 24.92 -10.41 1.92
N LEU A 64 25.35 -11.68 1.91
CA LEU A 64 26.74 -12.07 1.66
C LEU A 64 27.17 -11.77 0.23
N VAL A 65 26.32 -12.05 -0.76
CA VAL A 65 26.58 -11.68 -2.16
C VAL A 65 26.67 -10.16 -2.31
N ALA A 66 25.76 -9.41 -1.66
CA ALA A 66 25.83 -7.95 -1.64
C ALA A 66 27.14 -7.43 -1.02
N ALA A 67 27.64 -8.09 0.04
CA ALA A 67 28.94 -7.77 0.65
C ALA A 67 30.09 -7.90 -0.36
N SER A 68 30.11 -8.97 -1.17
CA SER A 68 31.10 -9.18 -2.22
C SER A 68 31.07 -8.05 -3.26
N HIS A 69 29.89 -7.71 -3.78
CA HIS A 69 29.74 -6.61 -4.76
C HIS A 69 30.16 -5.25 -4.19
N LEU A 70 29.77 -4.94 -2.95
CA LEU A 70 30.15 -3.70 -2.28
C LEU A 70 31.67 -3.62 -2.05
N LYS A 71 32.29 -4.73 -1.65
CA LYS A 71 33.75 -4.81 -1.48
C LYS A 71 34.46 -4.55 -2.80
N ASN A 72 34.01 -5.19 -3.88
CA ASN A 72 34.58 -5.00 -5.23
C ASN A 72 34.41 -3.56 -5.73
N ALA A 73 33.35 -2.86 -5.30
CA ALA A 73 33.14 -1.43 -5.55
C ALA A 73 34.02 -0.50 -4.67
N GLY A 74 34.87 -1.06 -3.80
CA GLY A 74 35.78 -0.33 -2.94
C GLY A 74 35.17 0.18 -1.63
N VAL A 75 33.99 -0.30 -1.24
CA VAL A 75 33.37 0.01 0.04
C VAL A 75 34.00 -0.82 1.16
N LYS A 76 34.22 -0.23 2.33
CA LYS A 76 34.65 -0.99 3.52
C LYS A 76 33.46 -1.76 4.10
N ILE A 77 33.67 -3.06 4.34
CA ILE A 77 32.61 -3.96 4.78
C ILE A 77 32.99 -4.65 6.08
N THR A 78 32.03 -4.77 6.98
CA THR A 78 32.05 -5.73 8.08
C THR A 78 30.78 -6.56 8.01
N VAL A 79 30.92 -7.87 7.99
CA VAL A 79 29.82 -8.82 8.06
C VAL A 79 29.64 -9.28 9.50
N TYR A 80 28.43 -9.24 10.02
CA TYR A 80 28.09 -9.74 11.35
C TYR A 80 27.08 -10.88 11.23
N VAL A 81 27.53 -12.10 11.57
CA VAL A 81 26.73 -13.32 11.50
C VAL A 81 25.90 -13.40 12.79
N CYS A 82 24.61 -13.06 12.69
CA CYS A 82 23.69 -12.93 13.84
C CYS A 82 23.20 -14.27 14.39
N LEU A 83 23.04 -15.26 13.53
CA LEU A 83 22.55 -16.61 13.86
C LEU A 83 23.40 -17.67 13.19
N GLY A 84 23.40 -18.89 13.76
CA GLY A 84 24.20 -19.99 13.24
C GLY A 84 23.92 -20.31 11.77
N ARG A 85 24.96 -20.34 10.95
CA ARG A 85 24.95 -20.79 9.56
C ARG A 85 25.67 -22.15 9.46
N LYS A 86 25.39 -22.91 8.37
CA LYS A 86 26.16 -24.14 8.09
C LYS A 86 27.64 -23.81 7.99
N ILE A 87 28.50 -24.60 8.60
CA ILE A 87 29.94 -24.43 8.55
C ILE A 87 30.56 -25.69 7.88
N PRO A 88 31.41 -25.53 6.85
CA PRO A 88 31.83 -24.27 6.25
C PRO A 88 30.75 -23.63 5.37
N ASP A 89 30.65 -22.29 5.40
CA ASP A 89 29.84 -21.52 4.47
C ASP A 89 30.75 -20.91 3.42
N GLN A 90 30.70 -21.42 2.19
CA GLN A 90 31.60 -21.03 1.11
C GLN A 90 31.50 -19.51 0.80
N LYS A 91 30.33 -18.89 0.90
CA LYS A 91 30.19 -17.45 0.68
C LYS A 91 30.90 -16.63 1.76
N VAL A 92 30.88 -17.09 3.00
CA VAL A 92 31.60 -16.46 4.11
C VAL A 92 33.13 -16.60 3.92
N GLU A 93 33.58 -17.79 3.54
CA GLU A 93 35.00 -18.01 3.34
C GLU A 93 35.55 -17.16 2.18
N SER A 94 34.84 -17.10 1.05
CA SER A 94 35.21 -16.21 -0.07
C SER A 94 35.28 -14.73 0.34
N LEU A 95 34.40 -14.26 1.23
CA LEU A 95 34.48 -12.88 1.76
C LEU A 95 35.72 -12.66 2.63
N LYS A 96 36.13 -13.66 3.44
CA LYS A 96 37.37 -13.58 4.22
C LYS A 96 38.59 -13.51 3.32
N GLU A 97 38.63 -14.31 2.24
CA GLU A 97 39.68 -14.27 1.22
C GLU A 97 39.77 -12.88 0.54
N LEU A 98 38.64 -12.20 0.35
CA LEU A 98 38.58 -10.83 -0.12
C LEU A 98 38.97 -9.79 0.95
N GLY A 99 39.38 -10.20 2.15
CA GLY A 99 39.78 -9.33 3.25
C GLY A 99 38.58 -8.57 3.85
N VAL A 100 37.38 -9.21 3.95
CA VAL A 100 36.23 -8.68 4.68
C VAL A 100 36.30 -9.19 6.12
N ASP A 101 36.13 -8.28 7.07
CA ASP A 101 36.00 -8.62 8.49
C ASP A 101 34.67 -9.36 8.75
N VAL A 102 34.76 -10.58 9.29
CA VAL A 102 33.57 -11.37 9.64
C VAL A 102 33.54 -11.61 11.15
N ILE A 103 32.51 -11.16 11.81
CA ILE A 103 32.27 -11.29 13.23
C ILE A 103 31.08 -12.23 13.44
N TYR A 104 31.21 -13.15 14.40
CA TYR A 104 30.13 -14.06 14.77
C TYR A 104 29.53 -13.65 16.11
N ALA A 105 28.20 -13.47 16.16
CA ALA A 105 27.47 -13.14 17.39
C ALA A 105 27.76 -14.12 18.53
N SER A 106 27.90 -15.42 18.21
CA SER A 106 28.21 -16.47 19.18
C SER A 106 29.58 -16.30 19.88
N LYS A 107 30.47 -15.46 19.32
CA LYS A 107 31.79 -15.16 19.88
C LYS A 107 31.91 -13.73 20.40
N ASP A 108 30.83 -12.91 20.26
CA ASP A 108 30.83 -11.49 20.66
C ASP A 108 30.15 -11.32 22.02
N THR A 109 30.96 -11.34 23.08
CA THR A 109 30.47 -11.18 24.44
C THR A 109 29.87 -9.79 24.63
N ASN A 110 28.63 -9.74 25.16
CA ASN A 110 27.86 -8.51 25.41
C ASN A 110 27.72 -7.59 24.18
N LEU A 111 27.84 -8.14 22.98
CA LEU A 111 27.75 -7.41 21.70
C LEU A 111 28.77 -6.26 21.59
N ALA A 112 29.95 -6.41 22.23
CA ALA A 112 30.96 -5.36 22.28
C ALA A 112 31.52 -5.01 20.89
N ALA A 113 31.80 -6.03 20.08
CA ALA A 113 32.28 -5.84 18.71
C ALA A 113 31.18 -5.23 17.83
N LEU A 114 29.91 -5.69 17.95
CA LEU A 114 28.77 -5.14 17.23
C LEU A 114 28.61 -3.63 17.51
N LYS A 115 28.55 -3.24 18.77
CA LYS A 115 28.41 -1.83 19.19
C LYS A 115 29.52 -0.95 18.63
N LYS A 116 30.76 -1.45 18.65
CA LYS A 116 31.92 -0.75 18.09
C LYS A 116 31.80 -0.52 16.59
N VAL A 117 31.31 -1.54 15.84
CA VAL A 117 31.15 -1.45 14.39
C VAL A 117 29.96 -0.56 14.02
N ILE A 118 28.82 -0.68 14.71
CA ILE A 118 27.67 0.20 14.52
C ILE A 118 28.08 1.68 14.68
N GLY A 119 28.83 2.02 15.73
CA GLY A 119 29.28 3.39 15.96
C GLY A 119 30.07 3.98 14.78
N LYS A 120 30.83 3.15 14.06
CA LYS A 120 31.66 3.54 12.91
C LYS A 120 30.97 3.40 11.56
N SER A 121 29.88 2.64 11.47
CA SER A 121 29.21 2.37 10.20
C SER A 121 28.46 3.61 9.68
N HIS A 122 28.36 3.73 8.36
CA HIS A 122 27.59 4.76 7.65
C HIS A 122 26.26 4.23 7.15
N LEU A 123 26.13 2.90 7.07
CA LEU A 123 24.92 2.19 6.67
C LEU A 123 24.92 0.82 7.37
N VAL A 124 23.75 0.40 7.83
CA VAL A 124 23.47 -0.96 8.29
C VAL A 124 22.59 -1.65 7.26
N ILE A 125 22.95 -2.85 6.84
CA ILE A 125 22.12 -3.70 5.99
C ILE A 125 21.58 -4.84 6.84
N ASP A 126 20.24 -4.89 6.97
CA ASP A 126 19.53 -5.98 7.62
C ASP A 126 19.22 -7.07 6.59
N ALA A 127 19.97 -8.15 6.62
CA ALA A 127 19.80 -9.36 5.83
C ALA A 127 19.66 -10.60 6.75
N ILE A 128 19.02 -10.46 7.91
CA ILE A 128 18.97 -11.54 8.89
C ILE A 128 17.84 -12.52 8.55
N LEU A 129 16.59 -12.05 8.57
CA LEU A 129 15.41 -12.87 8.29
C LEU A 129 14.63 -12.25 7.11
N GLY A 130 14.14 -13.10 6.21
CA GLY A 130 13.26 -12.74 5.09
C GLY A 130 11.92 -13.45 5.20
N THR A 131 11.40 -14.00 4.11
CA THR A 131 10.09 -14.68 4.00
C THR A 131 9.97 -16.01 4.75
N GLY A 132 10.97 -16.40 5.54
CA GLY A 132 10.91 -17.62 6.36
C GLY A 132 9.81 -17.54 7.43
N ARG A 133 9.57 -18.68 8.14
CA ARG A 133 8.55 -18.75 9.19
C ARG A 133 8.74 -17.66 10.24
N SER A 134 7.69 -16.88 10.46
CA SER A 134 7.59 -15.91 11.54
C SER A 134 7.59 -16.63 12.91
N ARG A 135 8.55 -16.30 13.75
CA ARG A 135 8.63 -16.77 15.13
C ARG A 135 8.96 -15.59 16.03
N PRO A 136 8.43 -15.53 17.26
CA PRO A 136 8.82 -14.47 18.20
C PRO A 136 10.34 -14.39 18.35
N ILE A 137 10.88 -13.19 18.19
CA ILE A 137 12.31 -12.92 18.28
C ILE A 137 12.70 -12.88 19.76
N LYS A 138 13.69 -13.71 20.16
CA LYS A 138 14.14 -13.82 21.55
C LYS A 138 15.65 -13.94 21.63
N GLY A 139 16.18 -13.79 22.84
CA GLY A 139 17.58 -14.05 23.15
C GLY A 139 18.55 -13.09 22.47
N GLN A 140 19.65 -13.62 21.95
CA GLN A 140 20.72 -12.80 21.37
C GLN A 140 20.26 -11.97 20.16
N LEU A 141 19.38 -12.52 19.30
CA LEU A 141 18.83 -11.77 18.16
C LEU A 141 18.02 -10.55 18.61
N GLN A 142 17.23 -10.68 19.65
CA GLN A 142 16.49 -9.56 20.24
C GLN A 142 17.43 -8.45 20.72
N GLN A 143 18.54 -8.83 21.37
CA GLN A 143 19.55 -7.88 21.81
C GLN A 143 20.25 -7.17 20.62
N ILE A 144 20.59 -7.91 19.56
CA ILE A 144 21.18 -7.37 18.34
C ILE A 144 20.26 -6.33 17.70
N LEU A 145 18.98 -6.67 17.50
CA LEU A 145 18.00 -5.74 16.93
C LEU A 145 17.77 -4.53 17.83
N GLY A 146 17.82 -4.70 19.15
CA GLY A 146 17.78 -3.60 20.11
C GLY A 146 18.93 -2.59 19.93
N GLU A 147 20.16 -3.06 19.67
CA GLU A 147 21.29 -2.18 19.39
C GLU A 147 21.16 -1.48 18.03
N ILE A 148 20.57 -2.13 17.01
CA ILE A 148 20.25 -1.50 15.71
C ILE A 148 19.17 -0.44 15.88
N SER A 149 18.09 -0.74 16.62
CA SER A 149 17.01 0.20 16.91
C SER A 149 17.55 1.47 17.61
N LYS A 150 18.41 1.31 18.61
CA LYS A 150 19.10 2.46 19.28
C LYS A 150 19.92 3.26 18.27
N ALA A 151 20.71 2.58 17.44
CA ALA A 151 21.56 3.25 16.47
C ALA A 151 20.76 4.07 15.45
N ARG A 152 19.64 3.53 15.00
CA ARG A 152 18.71 4.19 14.08
C ARG A 152 18.05 5.41 14.73
N ASN A 153 17.50 5.25 15.93
CA ASN A 153 16.71 6.29 16.60
C ASN A 153 17.58 7.39 17.22
N ASP A 154 18.65 7.02 17.91
CA ASP A 154 19.48 7.96 18.70
C ASP A 154 20.58 8.61 17.86
N PHE A 155 21.09 7.91 16.83
CA PHE A 155 22.23 8.36 16.03
C PHE A 155 21.93 8.51 14.54
N SER A 156 20.65 8.39 14.12
CA SER A 156 20.21 8.52 12.73
C SER A 156 21.02 7.65 11.75
N LYS A 157 21.42 6.44 12.19
CA LYS A 157 22.13 5.47 11.33
C LYS A 157 21.14 4.89 10.33
N PRO A 158 21.32 5.09 9.03
CA PRO A 158 20.41 4.54 8.04
C PRO A 158 20.45 3.01 8.05
N VAL A 159 19.27 2.41 8.00
CA VAL A 159 19.06 0.95 7.91
C VAL A 159 18.39 0.63 6.58
N LEU A 160 19.02 -0.28 5.81
CA LEU A 160 18.49 -0.83 4.57
C LEU A 160 18.15 -2.30 4.82
N ALA A 161 16.88 -2.66 4.71
CA ALA A 161 16.44 -4.05 4.84
C ALA A 161 16.44 -4.77 3.49
N VAL A 162 16.90 -6.01 3.50
CA VAL A 162 16.87 -6.92 2.36
C VAL A 162 15.56 -7.70 2.41
N ASP A 163 14.76 -7.55 1.40
CA ASP A 163 13.45 -8.16 1.19
C ASP A 163 12.40 -7.72 2.22
N LEU A 164 12.64 -7.88 3.49
CA LEU A 164 11.79 -7.50 4.63
C LEU A 164 12.66 -7.04 5.81
N PRO A 165 12.24 -6.04 6.59
CA PRO A 165 12.86 -5.79 7.89
C PRO A 165 12.71 -7.02 8.79
N THR A 166 13.77 -7.40 9.47
CA THR A 166 13.75 -8.56 10.38
C THR A 166 12.73 -8.35 11.49
N GLY A 167 11.74 -9.23 11.55
CA GLY A 167 10.62 -9.15 12.50
C GLY A 167 9.31 -8.67 11.89
N LEU A 168 9.28 -8.31 10.60
CA LEU A 168 8.04 -8.09 9.85
C LEU A 168 7.56 -9.42 9.25
N ASP A 169 6.32 -9.80 9.55
CA ASP A 169 5.69 -10.95 8.92
C ASP A 169 5.28 -10.61 7.47
N PRO A 170 5.72 -11.39 6.47
CA PRO A 170 5.49 -11.10 5.05
C PRO A 170 4.02 -11.13 4.63
N ASP A 171 3.19 -11.92 5.30
CA ASP A 171 1.82 -12.20 4.88
C ASP A 171 0.79 -11.41 5.71
N SER A 172 0.92 -11.40 7.03
CA SER A 172 0.01 -10.68 7.93
C SER A 172 0.41 -9.22 8.16
N GLY A 173 1.70 -8.89 7.98
CA GLY A 173 2.24 -7.58 8.31
C GLY A 173 2.33 -7.29 9.81
N GLN A 174 2.18 -8.32 10.64
CA GLN A 174 2.47 -8.20 12.07
C GLN A 174 3.96 -7.91 12.27
N VAL A 175 4.25 -7.01 13.20
CA VAL A 175 5.62 -6.57 13.51
C VAL A 175 5.99 -7.07 14.89
N ASP A 176 7.07 -7.87 14.97
CA ASP A 176 7.63 -8.29 16.25
C ASP A 176 8.10 -7.06 17.05
N PRO A 177 7.84 -7.00 18.37
CA PRO A 177 8.28 -5.88 19.20
C PRO A 177 9.79 -5.60 19.15
N SER A 178 10.60 -6.59 18.76
CA SER A 178 12.05 -6.45 18.62
C SER A 178 12.48 -5.93 17.23
N CYS A 179 11.55 -5.76 16.31
CA CYS A 179 11.87 -5.26 14.96
C CYS A 179 12.46 -3.85 15.04
N SER A 180 13.66 -3.66 14.50
CA SER A 180 14.30 -2.33 14.45
C SER A 180 13.68 -1.40 13.42
N GLY A 181 12.91 -1.94 12.49
CA GLY A 181 12.46 -1.24 11.29
C GLY A 181 13.62 -0.87 10.35
N ALA A 182 13.27 -0.32 9.21
CA ALA A 182 14.23 0.16 8.22
C ALA A 182 13.85 1.57 7.72
N ASP A 183 14.83 2.32 7.21
CA ASP A 183 14.60 3.58 6.51
C ASP A 183 14.27 3.32 5.04
N GLN A 184 14.85 2.23 4.50
CA GLN A 184 14.58 1.73 3.17
C GLN A 184 14.52 0.21 3.18
N THR A 185 13.61 -0.36 2.39
CA THR A 185 13.53 -1.80 2.14
C THR A 185 13.63 -2.06 0.64
N VAL A 186 14.44 -3.04 0.29
CA VAL A 186 14.60 -3.52 -1.09
C VAL A 186 13.91 -4.87 -1.22
N ALA A 187 12.66 -4.86 -1.69
CA ALA A 187 11.93 -6.08 -2.00
C ALA A 187 12.51 -6.78 -3.23
N LEU A 188 12.74 -8.07 -3.12
CA LEU A 188 13.31 -8.90 -4.16
C LEU A 188 12.21 -9.47 -5.06
N SER A 189 12.26 -9.21 -6.36
CA SER A 189 11.28 -9.56 -7.38
C SER A 189 9.91 -8.89 -7.17
N ASN A 190 9.19 -9.31 -6.15
CA ASN A 190 7.83 -8.85 -5.84
C ASN A 190 7.73 -8.37 -4.38
N PRO A 191 7.02 -7.27 -4.12
CA PRO A 191 6.73 -6.88 -2.76
C PRO A 191 5.76 -7.89 -2.10
N LYS A 192 5.88 -8.05 -0.79
CA LYS A 192 5.04 -8.91 0.02
C LYS A 192 3.88 -8.13 0.61
N LEU A 193 2.80 -8.84 0.92
CA LEU A 193 1.59 -8.23 1.47
C LEU A 193 1.87 -7.44 2.74
N GLY A 194 2.72 -7.98 3.61
CA GLY A 194 3.10 -7.36 4.88
C GLY A 194 3.71 -5.96 4.75
N HIS A 195 4.34 -5.61 3.63
CA HIS A 195 4.85 -4.24 3.41
C HIS A 195 3.77 -3.16 3.39
N PHE A 196 2.52 -3.52 3.10
CA PHE A 196 1.42 -2.58 2.85
C PHE A 196 0.40 -2.50 4.00
N THR A 197 0.56 -3.27 5.06
CA THR A 197 -0.23 -3.09 6.29
C THR A 197 0.21 -1.83 7.02
N MET A 198 -0.63 -1.30 7.91
CA MET A 198 -0.30 -0.06 8.63
C MET A 198 1.00 -0.18 9.45
N SER A 199 1.16 -1.29 10.18
CA SER A 199 2.38 -1.58 10.94
C SER A 199 3.57 -1.89 10.03
N GLY A 200 3.32 -2.64 8.97
CA GLY A 200 4.33 -2.99 7.97
C GLY A 200 4.90 -1.78 7.22
N LEU A 201 4.06 -0.81 6.84
CA LEU A 201 4.50 0.44 6.21
C LEU A 201 5.51 1.20 7.08
N VAL A 202 5.23 1.29 8.40
CA VAL A 202 6.12 1.96 9.35
C VAL A 202 7.45 1.21 9.48
N ALA A 203 7.39 -0.12 9.58
CA ALA A 203 8.60 -0.94 9.69
C ALA A 203 9.44 -0.94 8.41
N THR A 204 8.80 -0.92 7.24
CA THR A 204 9.41 -1.01 5.91
C THR A 204 10.14 0.27 5.51
N GLY A 205 9.68 1.44 5.93
CA GLY A 205 10.17 2.71 5.44
C GLY A 205 9.95 2.89 3.93
N LYS A 206 10.92 3.44 3.23
CA LYS A 206 10.82 3.63 1.77
C LYS A 206 11.01 2.30 1.03
N LEU A 207 9.92 1.72 0.53
CA LEU A 207 9.95 0.49 -0.26
C LEU A 207 10.44 0.73 -1.68
N SER A 208 11.32 -0.12 -2.15
CA SER A 208 11.70 -0.23 -3.56
C SER A 208 11.78 -1.70 -3.97
N THR A 209 11.31 -2.02 -5.16
CA THR A 209 11.39 -3.39 -5.71
C THR A 209 12.50 -3.46 -6.74
N VAL A 210 13.21 -4.57 -6.76
CA VAL A 210 14.27 -4.85 -7.75
C VAL A 210 13.98 -6.16 -8.47
N ASP A 211 14.17 -6.15 -9.77
CA ASP A 211 14.11 -7.36 -10.58
C ASP A 211 15.37 -8.20 -10.37
N ILE A 212 15.18 -9.46 -9.96
CA ILE A 212 16.24 -10.44 -9.73
C ILE A 212 16.28 -11.53 -10.82
N GLY A 213 15.39 -11.44 -11.82
CA GLY A 213 15.31 -12.37 -12.94
C GLY A 213 14.20 -13.41 -12.86
N VAL A 214 13.22 -13.26 -11.97
CA VAL A 214 12.00 -14.09 -11.95
C VAL A 214 11.12 -13.69 -13.14
N PRO A 215 10.79 -14.62 -14.08
CA PRO A 215 10.00 -14.28 -15.25
C PRO A 215 8.57 -13.85 -14.90
N GLU A 216 8.12 -12.68 -15.38
CA GLU A 216 6.78 -12.13 -15.11
C GLU A 216 5.65 -13.12 -15.46
N ARG A 217 5.80 -13.92 -16.51
CA ARG A 217 4.80 -14.92 -16.93
C ARG A 217 4.44 -15.94 -15.85
N LEU A 218 5.38 -16.24 -14.94
CA LEU A 218 5.15 -17.19 -13.85
C LEU A 218 4.18 -16.69 -12.79
N GLY A 219 4.00 -15.37 -12.70
CA GLY A 219 3.05 -14.73 -11.78
C GLY A 219 1.68 -14.42 -12.41
N SER A 220 1.32 -14.97 -13.57
CA SER A 220 0.07 -14.65 -14.27
C SER A 220 -1.20 -14.99 -13.48
N ASN A 221 -1.15 -15.99 -12.62
CA ASN A 221 -2.24 -16.42 -11.73
C ASN A 221 -2.37 -15.61 -10.44
N ILE A 222 -1.43 -14.68 -10.17
CA ILE A 222 -1.49 -13.81 -9.00
C ILE A 222 -2.39 -12.63 -9.32
N THR A 223 -3.47 -12.49 -8.56
CA THR A 223 -4.51 -11.47 -8.79
C THR A 223 -4.23 -10.15 -8.09
N LEU A 224 -3.53 -10.17 -6.96
CA LEU A 224 -3.25 -8.96 -6.17
C LEU A 224 -2.19 -8.10 -6.85
N GLU A 225 -2.52 -6.84 -7.12
CA GLU A 225 -1.63 -5.90 -7.81
C GLU A 225 -1.46 -4.59 -7.04
N LEU A 226 -0.23 -4.09 -7.02
CA LEU A 226 0.06 -2.74 -6.57
C LEU A 226 -0.35 -1.74 -7.67
N ILE A 227 -1.16 -0.75 -7.31
CA ILE A 227 -1.47 0.38 -8.18
C ILE A 227 -0.20 1.23 -8.34
N THR A 228 0.33 1.23 -9.55
CA THR A 228 1.54 1.99 -9.90
C THR A 228 1.21 3.13 -10.87
N PRO A 229 2.03 4.20 -10.96
CA PRO A 229 1.84 5.23 -11.96
C PRO A 229 1.76 4.69 -13.40
N LYS A 230 2.52 3.63 -13.72
CA LYS A 230 2.48 2.95 -15.02
C LYS A 230 1.11 2.31 -15.29
N LEU A 231 0.55 1.60 -14.29
CA LEU A 231 -0.78 0.99 -14.39
C LEU A 231 -1.85 2.08 -14.57
N VAL A 232 -1.83 3.11 -13.72
CA VAL A 232 -2.79 4.22 -13.82
C VAL A 232 -2.69 4.90 -15.18
N SER A 233 -1.48 5.20 -15.65
CA SER A 233 -1.27 5.82 -16.97
C SER A 233 -1.82 4.98 -18.12
N SER A 234 -1.79 3.65 -18.01
CA SER A 234 -2.36 2.76 -19.04
C SER A 234 -3.89 2.69 -19.03
N LEU A 235 -4.52 3.03 -17.89
CA LEU A 235 -5.98 3.03 -17.72
C LEU A 235 -6.61 4.40 -17.99
N LEU A 236 -5.83 5.47 -17.91
CA LEU A 236 -6.34 6.82 -18.17
C LEU A 236 -6.70 6.98 -19.66
N PRO A 237 -7.88 7.56 -19.97
CA PRO A 237 -8.26 7.83 -21.34
C PRO A 237 -7.32 8.86 -21.98
N LYS A 238 -6.98 8.62 -23.25
CA LYS A 238 -6.19 9.60 -24.03
C LYS A 238 -7.05 10.83 -24.28
N ARG A 239 -6.51 12.02 -24.01
CA ARG A 239 -7.16 13.29 -24.30
C ARG A 239 -6.78 13.77 -25.69
N ASP A 240 -7.74 13.76 -26.62
CA ASP A 240 -7.57 14.33 -27.95
C ASP A 240 -7.52 15.87 -27.86
N ARG A 241 -6.70 16.49 -28.72
CA ARG A 241 -6.62 17.97 -28.82
C ARG A 241 -7.90 18.61 -29.38
N HIS A 242 -8.69 17.83 -30.11
CA HIS A 242 -9.97 18.27 -30.68
C HIS A 242 -11.17 17.94 -29.79
N ALA A 243 -10.94 17.40 -28.57
CA ALA A 243 -11.98 17.05 -27.64
C ALA A 243 -12.73 18.30 -27.13
N HIS A 244 -14.01 18.15 -26.88
CA HIS A 244 -14.87 19.18 -26.27
C HIS A 244 -15.42 18.67 -24.92
N LYS A 245 -16.08 19.54 -24.16
CA LYS A 245 -16.61 19.20 -22.82
C LYS A 245 -17.48 17.94 -22.79
N GLY A 246 -18.24 17.66 -23.83
CA GLY A 246 -19.07 16.44 -23.93
C GLY A 246 -18.30 15.14 -24.14
N THR A 247 -17.02 15.21 -24.59
CA THR A 247 -16.18 14.02 -24.84
C THR A 247 -15.73 13.35 -23.54
N PHE A 248 -15.68 14.10 -22.44
CA PHE A 248 -15.18 13.61 -21.13
C PHE A 248 -16.29 13.29 -20.14
N GLY A 249 -17.47 13.03 -20.67
CA GLY A 249 -18.61 12.54 -19.91
C GLY A 249 -19.31 13.60 -19.06
N ARG A 250 -20.49 13.20 -18.59
CA ARG A 250 -21.39 13.97 -17.72
C ARG A 250 -21.55 13.25 -16.40
N LEU A 251 -21.21 13.89 -15.31
CA LEU A 251 -21.34 13.34 -13.96
C LEU A 251 -22.49 14.01 -13.24
N LEU A 252 -23.39 13.18 -12.67
CA LEU A 252 -24.34 13.61 -11.67
C LEU A 252 -23.75 13.41 -10.28
N VAL A 253 -23.72 14.46 -9.47
CA VAL A 253 -23.36 14.40 -8.07
C VAL A 253 -24.60 14.66 -7.24
N VAL A 254 -25.02 13.70 -6.40
CA VAL A 254 -26.13 13.84 -5.45
C VAL A 254 -25.54 13.98 -4.06
N ALA A 255 -25.41 15.22 -3.58
CA ALA A 255 -24.62 15.54 -2.40
C ALA A 255 -25.04 16.85 -1.74
N GLY A 256 -24.65 17.00 -0.49
CA GLY A 256 -24.82 18.25 0.25
C GLY A 256 -26.19 18.44 0.89
N SER A 257 -26.15 19.06 2.04
CA SER A 257 -27.27 19.55 2.82
C SER A 257 -26.87 20.87 3.47
N ILE A 258 -27.77 21.55 4.14
CA ILE A 258 -27.47 22.84 4.77
C ILE A 258 -26.30 22.77 5.77
N ASN A 259 -26.16 21.64 6.45
CA ASN A 259 -25.09 21.41 7.44
C ASN A 259 -23.77 20.95 6.80
N TYR A 260 -23.79 20.41 5.56
CA TYR A 260 -22.64 19.78 4.89
C TYR A 260 -22.40 20.32 3.48
N VAL A 261 -22.52 21.62 3.32
CA VAL A 261 -22.32 22.33 2.03
C VAL A 261 -20.94 22.04 1.43
N GLY A 262 -19.91 22.01 2.29
CA GLY A 262 -18.53 21.76 1.89
C GLY A 262 -18.32 20.38 1.24
N ALA A 263 -19.10 19.37 1.63
CA ALA A 263 -18.98 18.03 1.07
C ALA A 263 -19.32 18.00 -0.43
N SER A 264 -20.40 18.67 -0.84
CA SER A 264 -20.79 18.79 -2.24
C SER A 264 -19.78 19.60 -3.06
N VAL A 265 -19.24 20.68 -2.47
CA VAL A 265 -18.18 21.49 -3.10
C VAL A 265 -16.94 20.65 -3.37
N LEU A 266 -16.50 19.86 -2.38
CA LEU A 266 -15.35 18.98 -2.52
C LEU A 266 -15.55 17.89 -3.56
N ALA A 267 -16.71 17.22 -3.57
CA ALA A 267 -17.04 16.18 -4.54
C ALA A 267 -17.03 16.72 -5.99
N CYS A 268 -17.70 17.85 -6.23
CA CYS A 268 -17.73 18.47 -7.56
C CYS A 268 -16.33 18.97 -7.98
N SER A 269 -15.59 19.61 -7.08
CA SER A 269 -14.22 20.09 -7.36
C SER A 269 -13.27 18.94 -7.68
N ALA A 270 -13.39 17.80 -7.00
CA ALA A 270 -12.62 16.61 -7.28
C ALA A 270 -12.95 16.07 -8.69
N ALA A 271 -14.23 16.03 -9.06
CA ALA A 271 -14.66 15.61 -10.40
C ALA A 271 -14.07 16.51 -11.52
N PHE A 272 -14.11 17.82 -11.37
CA PHE A 272 -13.49 18.74 -12.33
C PHE A 272 -11.98 18.52 -12.42
N ARG A 273 -11.29 18.35 -11.29
CA ARG A 273 -9.84 18.08 -11.27
C ARG A 273 -9.49 16.73 -11.88
N ALA A 274 -10.33 15.72 -11.72
CA ALA A 274 -10.18 14.43 -12.40
C ALA A 274 -10.41 14.54 -13.91
N GLY A 275 -11.08 15.62 -14.35
CA GLY A 275 -11.25 15.99 -15.74
C GLY A 275 -12.55 15.57 -16.38
N VAL A 276 -13.59 15.43 -15.58
CA VAL A 276 -14.98 15.27 -16.08
C VAL A 276 -15.38 16.48 -16.92
N GLY A 277 -16.07 16.24 -18.02
CA GLY A 277 -16.46 17.28 -18.97
C GLY A 277 -17.56 18.18 -18.49
N LEU A 278 -18.56 17.62 -17.82
CA LEU A 278 -19.70 18.34 -17.23
C LEU A 278 -20.07 17.73 -15.88
N VAL A 279 -20.21 18.56 -14.87
CA VAL A 279 -20.66 18.15 -13.53
C VAL A 279 -21.96 18.83 -13.20
N THR A 280 -22.99 18.06 -12.86
CA THR A 280 -24.27 18.56 -12.35
C THR A 280 -24.41 18.14 -10.90
N LEU A 281 -24.71 19.10 -10.04
CA LEU A 281 -24.99 18.85 -8.63
C LEU A 281 -26.48 18.87 -8.36
N ALA A 282 -27.03 17.74 -7.90
CA ALA A 282 -28.34 17.64 -7.28
C ALA A 282 -28.15 17.82 -5.78
N THR A 283 -28.71 18.86 -5.20
CA THR A 283 -28.53 19.23 -3.80
C THR A 283 -29.78 19.88 -3.23
N SER A 284 -29.89 19.92 -1.92
CA SER A 284 -30.98 20.59 -1.21
C SER A 284 -31.08 22.05 -1.66
N GLU A 285 -32.29 22.53 -1.93
CA GLU A 285 -32.58 23.93 -2.32
C GLU A 285 -32.06 24.95 -1.32
N ARG A 286 -31.96 24.57 -0.03
CA ARG A 286 -31.41 25.44 1.02
C ARG A 286 -29.86 25.51 0.94
N ALA A 287 -29.19 24.45 0.50
CA ALA A 287 -27.73 24.44 0.29
C ALA A 287 -27.34 25.08 -1.06
N TYR A 288 -28.20 24.99 -2.07
CA TYR A 288 -27.95 25.44 -3.44
C TYR A 288 -27.36 26.84 -3.55
N PRO A 289 -27.90 27.92 -2.92
CA PRO A 289 -27.35 29.27 -3.10
C PRO A 289 -25.92 29.39 -2.61
N VAL A 290 -25.58 28.71 -1.52
CA VAL A 290 -24.24 28.75 -0.94
C VAL A 290 -23.26 27.99 -1.83
N VAL A 291 -23.64 26.80 -2.30
CA VAL A 291 -22.79 26.00 -3.19
C VAL A 291 -22.59 26.68 -4.53
N ALA A 292 -23.65 27.22 -5.12
CA ALA A 292 -23.62 27.90 -6.42
C ALA A 292 -22.70 29.14 -6.42
N SER A 293 -22.57 29.82 -5.29
CA SER A 293 -21.62 30.94 -5.16
C SER A 293 -20.15 30.49 -5.18
N THR A 294 -19.89 29.20 -4.90
CA THR A 294 -18.53 28.64 -4.82
C THR A 294 -18.15 27.85 -6.08
N LEU A 295 -19.10 27.20 -6.72
CA LEU A 295 -18.91 26.33 -7.89
C LEU A 295 -19.49 26.95 -9.16
N SER A 296 -18.77 27.88 -9.76
CA SER A 296 -19.19 28.58 -10.98
C SER A 296 -19.27 27.69 -12.24
N GLU A 297 -18.57 26.55 -12.24
CA GLU A 297 -18.45 25.66 -13.40
C GLU A 297 -19.51 24.54 -13.41
N ALA A 298 -20.15 24.29 -12.26
CA ALA A 298 -21.19 23.26 -12.13
C ALA A 298 -22.56 23.74 -12.61
N THR A 299 -23.35 22.80 -13.13
CA THR A 299 -24.79 22.98 -13.28
C THR A 299 -25.53 22.39 -12.07
N PHE A 300 -26.80 22.77 -11.86
CA PHE A 300 -27.50 22.43 -10.62
C PHE A 300 -28.89 21.87 -10.87
N ILE A 301 -29.30 20.94 -10.00
CA ILE A 301 -30.65 20.46 -9.83
C ILE A 301 -31.05 20.74 -8.35
N PRO A 302 -31.65 21.90 -8.05
CA PRO A 302 -32.16 22.13 -6.69
C PRO A 302 -33.30 21.15 -6.40
N LEU A 303 -33.23 20.50 -5.23
CA LEU A 303 -34.17 19.52 -4.75
C LEU A 303 -34.86 20.06 -3.49
N SER A 304 -36.12 19.72 -3.32
CA SER A 304 -36.92 20.07 -2.13
C SER A 304 -36.19 19.67 -0.86
N SER A 305 -36.31 20.50 0.17
CA SER A 305 -35.61 20.30 1.44
C SER A 305 -36.55 19.84 2.53
N THR A 306 -36.09 18.96 3.39
CA THR A 306 -36.71 18.69 4.69
C THR A 306 -36.74 19.96 5.55
N ASP A 307 -37.44 19.93 6.66
CA ASP A 307 -37.45 21.01 7.66
C ASP A 307 -36.07 21.30 8.24
N THR A 308 -35.19 20.30 8.31
CA THR A 308 -33.82 20.40 8.80
C THR A 308 -32.78 20.67 7.70
N GLY A 309 -33.20 20.75 6.42
CA GLY A 309 -32.38 21.23 5.29
C GLY A 309 -31.63 20.17 4.51
N GLU A 310 -31.93 18.89 4.70
CA GLU A 310 -31.52 17.78 3.87
C GLU A 310 -32.40 17.62 2.64
N ILE A 311 -32.06 16.74 1.71
CA ILE A 311 -32.88 16.42 0.53
C ILE A 311 -34.15 15.68 0.95
N ASP A 312 -35.31 16.14 0.44
CA ASP A 312 -36.59 15.48 0.62
C ASP A 312 -36.84 14.41 -0.46
N GLU A 313 -37.66 13.40 -0.15
CA GLU A 313 -38.00 12.32 -1.08
C GLU A 313 -38.91 12.77 -2.26
N GLU A 314 -39.60 13.91 -2.14
CA GLU A 314 -40.56 14.39 -3.12
C GLU A 314 -39.93 14.54 -4.53
N ASP A 315 -38.67 14.93 -4.61
CA ASP A 315 -37.99 15.22 -5.89
C ASP A 315 -37.16 14.05 -6.45
N VAL A 316 -37.32 12.84 -5.92
CA VAL A 316 -36.56 11.69 -6.44
C VAL A 316 -36.82 11.41 -7.91
N ASP A 317 -38.12 11.56 -8.35
CA ASP A 317 -38.50 11.33 -9.74
C ASP A 317 -37.87 12.36 -10.70
N LYS A 318 -37.60 13.58 -10.22
CA LYS A 318 -36.88 14.61 -10.95
C LYS A 318 -35.44 14.18 -11.27
N VAL A 319 -34.77 13.51 -10.31
CA VAL A 319 -33.42 12.96 -10.49
C VAL A 319 -33.47 11.75 -11.42
N ILE A 320 -34.38 10.80 -11.17
CA ILE A 320 -34.53 9.58 -11.97
C ILE A 320 -34.77 9.90 -13.45
N ALA A 321 -35.65 10.85 -13.76
CA ALA A 321 -35.93 11.25 -15.13
C ALA A 321 -34.74 11.82 -15.88
N LYS A 322 -33.77 12.39 -15.15
CA LYS A 322 -32.53 12.97 -15.72
C LYS A 322 -31.36 12.01 -15.79
N LEU A 323 -31.40 10.88 -15.08
CA LEU A 323 -30.30 9.92 -15.07
C LEU A 323 -29.80 9.48 -16.46
N PRO A 324 -30.68 9.25 -17.47
CA PRO A 324 -30.21 8.89 -18.81
C PRO A 324 -29.33 9.93 -19.52
N GLU A 325 -29.25 11.15 -18.99
CA GLU A 325 -28.39 12.20 -19.54
C GLU A 325 -26.95 12.13 -19.04
N TYR A 326 -26.66 11.24 -18.05
CA TYR A 326 -25.36 11.14 -17.36
C TYR A 326 -24.65 9.83 -17.64
N ASP A 327 -23.33 9.87 -17.63
CA ASP A 327 -22.45 8.72 -17.86
C ASP A 327 -22.02 8.06 -16.55
N ALA A 328 -22.14 8.76 -15.41
CA ALA A 328 -21.84 8.24 -14.08
C ALA A 328 -22.53 9.06 -12.99
N MET A 329 -22.64 8.50 -11.79
CA MET A 329 -23.20 9.18 -10.61
C MET A 329 -22.27 9.03 -9.39
N VAL A 330 -22.19 10.09 -8.59
CA VAL A 330 -21.63 10.07 -7.22
C VAL A 330 -22.74 10.42 -6.25
N ILE A 331 -22.92 9.64 -5.19
CA ILE A 331 -24.02 9.86 -4.24
C ILE A 331 -23.57 9.62 -2.80
N GLY A 332 -24.01 10.47 -1.88
CA GLY A 332 -23.86 10.24 -0.44
C GLY A 332 -23.13 11.31 0.34
N CYS A 333 -22.21 12.04 -0.30
CA CYS A 333 -21.37 13.02 0.40
C CYS A 333 -22.19 14.12 1.06
N GLY A 334 -22.34 14.08 2.41
CA GLY A 334 -22.98 15.12 3.21
C GLY A 334 -24.49 15.27 2.97
N LEU A 335 -25.21 14.19 2.70
CA LEU A 335 -26.66 14.21 2.55
C LEU A 335 -27.40 14.37 3.87
N GLY A 336 -26.79 13.95 4.99
CA GLY A 336 -27.48 13.79 6.27
C GLY A 336 -28.20 12.45 6.38
N GLN A 337 -28.83 12.22 7.54
CA GLN A 337 -29.50 10.95 7.87
C GLN A 337 -30.96 11.14 8.25
N HIS A 338 -31.63 12.12 7.65
CA HIS A 338 -33.04 12.34 7.85
C HIS A 338 -33.88 11.21 7.18
N LYS A 339 -35.01 10.80 7.78
CA LYS A 339 -35.83 9.69 7.26
C LYS A 339 -36.29 9.89 5.82
N LYS A 340 -36.64 11.12 5.44
CA LYS A 340 -37.04 11.43 4.06
C LYS A 340 -35.86 11.33 3.08
N THR A 341 -34.66 11.69 3.52
CA THR A 341 -33.43 11.49 2.72
C THR A 341 -33.11 9.99 2.57
N GLU A 342 -33.37 9.20 3.59
CA GLU A 342 -33.27 7.73 3.49
C GLU A 342 -34.31 7.16 2.51
N ALA A 343 -35.54 7.68 2.52
CA ALA A 343 -36.58 7.30 1.55
C ALA A 343 -36.17 7.69 0.12
N PHE A 344 -35.60 8.89 -0.08
CA PHE A 344 -35.01 9.31 -1.35
C PHE A 344 -33.96 8.32 -1.84
N LEU A 345 -33.00 7.96 -0.97
CA LEU A 345 -31.93 6.99 -1.30
C LEU A 345 -32.50 5.60 -1.62
N SER A 346 -33.47 5.13 -0.86
CA SER A 346 -34.14 3.85 -1.09
C SER A 346 -34.81 3.80 -2.48
N ARG A 347 -35.55 4.82 -2.84
CA ARG A 347 -36.20 4.90 -4.15
C ARG A 347 -35.20 5.01 -5.29
N LEU A 348 -34.15 5.81 -5.11
CA LEU A 348 -33.14 6.03 -6.14
C LEU A 348 -32.25 4.82 -6.36
N LEU A 349 -31.74 4.19 -5.29
CA LEU A 349 -30.69 3.16 -5.39
C LEU A 349 -31.25 1.72 -5.43
N LEU A 350 -32.36 1.44 -4.72
CA LEU A 350 -32.81 0.07 -4.47
C LEU A 350 -34.13 -0.30 -5.17
N GLN A 351 -35.01 0.65 -5.37
CA GLN A 351 -36.36 0.38 -5.89
C GLN A 351 -36.51 0.69 -7.39
N ASN A 352 -35.57 1.40 -7.98
CA ASN A 352 -35.64 1.76 -9.37
C ASN A 352 -35.01 0.69 -10.28
N HIS A 353 -35.81 -0.31 -10.65
CA HIS A 353 -35.39 -1.37 -11.58
C HIS A 353 -35.08 -0.89 -13.00
N ASN A 354 -35.39 0.35 -13.33
CA ASN A 354 -35.10 0.98 -14.63
C ASN A 354 -33.94 1.97 -14.56
N LEU A 355 -33.13 1.93 -13.50
CA LEU A 355 -31.89 2.71 -13.46
C LEU A 355 -31.05 2.39 -14.70
N PRO A 356 -30.61 3.40 -15.47
CA PRO A 356 -29.63 3.16 -16.50
C PRO A 356 -28.41 2.51 -15.86
N ASN A 357 -27.80 1.56 -16.57
CA ASN A 357 -26.62 0.86 -16.08
C ASN A 357 -25.40 1.78 -16.19
N ILE A 358 -25.34 2.81 -15.33
CA ILE A 358 -24.22 3.75 -15.23
C ILE A 358 -23.39 3.42 -13.99
N PRO A 359 -22.07 3.59 -14.05
CA PRO A 359 -21.18 3.47 -12.88
C PRO A 359 -21.60 4.43 -11.76
N ILE A 360 -21.64 3.92 -10.53
CA ILE A 360 -22.05 4.70 -9.35
C ILE A 360 -20.94 4.65 -8.29
N VAL A 361 -20.56 5.81 -7.77
CA VAL A 361 -19.74 5.91 -6.56
C VAL A 361 -20.64 6.23 -5.38
N ILE A 362 -20.62 5.38 -4.35
CA ILE A 362 -21.44 5.50 -3.14
C ILE A 362 -20.53 5.77 -1.95
N ASP A 363 -20.76 6.87 -1.26
CA ASP A 363 -19.94 7.36 -0.16
C ASP A 363 -20.75 7.81 1.06
N ALA A 364 -20.14 7.92 2.20
CA ALA A 364 -20.60 8.61 3.38
C ALA A 364 -22.05 8.24 3.82
N ASP A 365 -22.99 9.20 3.79
CA ASP A 365 -24.35 8.99 4.30
C ASP A 365 -25.15 7.96 3.49
N ALA A 366 -24.86 7.79 2.21
CA ALA A 366 -25.45 6.71 1.42
C ALA A 366 -24.92 5.33 1.86
N LEU A 367 -23.67 5.19 2.26
CA LEU A 367 -23.14 3.96 2.86
C LEU A 367 -23.79 3.70 4.24
N ASN A 368 -23.97 4.75 5.04
CA ASN A 368 -24.66 4.64 6.33
C ASN A 368 -26.13 4.21 6.16
N PHE A 369 -26.79 4.64 5.09
CA PHE A 369 -28.14 4.17 4.73
C PHE A 369 -28.11 2.70 4.33
N LEU A 370 -27.22 2.29 3.42
CA LEU A 370 -27.11 0.90 2.98
C LEU A 370 -26.85 -0.06 4.14
N ALA A 371 -26.05 0.35 5.11
CA ALA A 371 -25.77 -0.46 6.31
C ALA A 371 -27.02 -0.80 7.17
N LYS A 372 -28.16 -0.15 6.92
CA LYS A 372 -29.44 -0.43 7.60
C LYS A 372 -30.32 -1.42 6.83
N ILE A 373 -29.91 -1.83 5.64
CA ILE A 373 -30.70 -2.66 4.73
C ILE A 373 -30.08 -4.06 4.67
N ASP A 374 -30.87 -5.05 4.98
CA ASP A 374 -30.45 -6.44 4.85
C ASP A 374 -30.14 -6.77 3.38
N ASP A 375 -29.05 -7.51 3.16
CA ASP A 375 -28.67 -7.95 1.81
C ASP A 375 -28.54 -6.80 0.77
N TRP A 376 -28.22 -5.57 1.19
CA TRP A 376 -28.14 -4.37 0.34
C TRP A 376 -27.33 -4.59 -0.93
N HIS A 377 -26.28 -5.40 -0.86
CA HIS A 377 -25.39 -5.70 -1.98
C HIS A 377 -26.08 -6.45 -3.14
N LYS A 378 -27.20 -7.13 -2.87
CA LYS A 378 -28.00 -7.81 -3.90
C LYS A 378 -28.88 -6.86 -4.73
N HIS A 379 -29.07 -5.64 -4.23
CA HIS A 379 -29.92 -4.62 -4.85
C HIS A 379 -29.12 -3.57 -5.63
N LEU A 380 -27.81 -3.53 -5.45
CA LEU A 380 -26.97 -2.58 -6.17
C LEU A 380 -26.58 -3.12 -7.55
N ASN A 381 -26.40 -2.19 -8.50
CA ASN A 381 -25.80 -2.48 -9.78
C ASN A 381 -24.35 -3.00 -9.60
N SER A 382 -23.91 -3.93 -10.45
CA SER A 382 -22.57 -4.52 -10.44
C SER A 382 -21.42 -3.50 -10.61
N ASP A 383 -21.72 -2.31 -11.18
CA ASP A 383 -20.73 -1.26 -11.44
C ASP A 383 -20.66 -0.21 -10.31
N ALA A 384 -21.09 -0.57 -9.10
CA ALA A 384 -21.00 0.30 -7.93
C ALA A 384 -19.60 0.24 -7.29
N ILE A 385 -19.03 1.42 -7.01
CA ILE A 385 -17.80 1.60 -6.23
C ILE A 385 -18.19 2.18 -4.87
N LEU A 386 -17.79 1.48 -3.80
CA LEU A 386 -18.00 1.94 -2.43
C LEU A 386 -16.69 2.50 -1.88
N THR A 387 -16.78 3.58 -1.12
CA THR A 387 -15.61 4.27 -0.53
C THR A 387 -15.66 4.33 1.01
N PRO A 388 -15.95 3.21 1.73
CA PRO A 388 -16.14 3.23 3.16
C PRO A 388 -14.83 3.50 3.91
N HIS A 389 -14.85 4.44 4.85
CA HIS A 389 -13.83 4.48 5.89
C HIS A 389 -14.07 3.33 6.91
N PRO A 390 -13.10 2.97 7.80
CA PRO A 390 -13.22 1.78 8.65
C PRO A 390 -14.52 1.68 9.47
N ARG A 391 -15.06 2.80 9.95
CA ARG A 391 -16.32 2.80 10.72
C ARG A 391 -17.54 2.55 9.83
N GLU A 392 -17.55 3.06 8.61
CA GLU A 392 -18.62 2.77 7.63
C GLU A 392 -18.57 1.31 7.20
N MET A 393 -17.36 0.78 6.91
CA MET A 393 -17.18 -0.64 6.58
C MET A 393 -17.66 -1.55 7.72
N ALA A 394 -17.31 -1.21 8.97
CA ALA A 394 -17.77 -1.95 10.15
C ALA A 394 -19.31 -2.00 10.24
N ARG A 395 -20.00 -0.88 9.94
CA ARG A 395 -21.48 -0.85 9.89
C ARG A 395 -22.04 -1.68 8.76
N LEU A 396 -21.47 -1.58 7.55
CA LEU A 396 -21.91 -2.34 6.37
C LEU A 396 -21.83 -3.85 6.58
N LEU A 397 -20.87 -4.32 7.37
CA LEU A 397 -20.61 -5.74 7.62
C LEU A 397 -21.17 -6.23 8.96
N GLY A 398 -21.60 -5.33 9.85
CA GLY A 398 -22.02 -5.70 11.19
C GLY A 398 -20.89 -6.21 12.10
N VAL A 399 -19.66 -5.75 11.89
CA VAL A 399 -18.46 -6.13 12.65
C VAL A 399 -17.88 -4.95 13.43
N SER A 400 -16.86 -5.17 14.26
CA SER A 400 -16.17 -4.10 14.96
C SER A 400 -15.19 -3.34 14.05
N VAL A 401 -14.86 -2.10 14.43
CA VAL A 401 -13.85 -1.29 13.71
C VAL A 401 -12.46 -1.96 13.83
N ASP A 402 -12.18 -2.60 14.93
CA ASP A 402 -10.90 -3.29 15.17
C ASP A 402 -10.74 -4.48 14.21
N GLU A 403 -11.79 -5.30 14.01
CA GLU A 403 -11.78 -6.38 13.01
C GLU A 403 -11.51 -5.85 11.60
N VAL A 404 -12.11 -4.72 11.21
CA VAL A 404 -11.84 -4.08 9.91
C VAL A 404 -10.38 -3.65 9.80
N GLN A 405 -9.82 -3.06 10.86
CA GLN A 405 -8.44 -2.58 10.86
C GLN A 405 -7.41 -3.71 10.83
N GLU A 406 -7.69 -4.82 11.51
CA GLU A 406 -6.81 -5.98 11.57
C GLU A 406 -6.78 -6.78 10.27
N ASN A 407 -7.87 -6.79 9.51
CA ASN A 407 -7.99 -7.61 8.29
C ASN A 407 -8.60 -6.86 7.10
N ARG A 408 -8.08 -5.69 6.76
CA ARG A 408 -8.60 -4.83 5.67
C ARG A 408 -8.70 -5.49 4.29
N LEU A 409 -7.92 -6.53 4.03
CA LEU A 409 -7.92 -7.22 2.73
C LEU A 409 -8.82 -8.45 2.72
N GLY A 410 -9.13 -9.03 3.87
CA GLY A 410 -10.02 -10.19 3.98
C GLY A 410 -11.49 -9.79 4.14
N ILE A 411 -11.71 -8.54 4.50
CA ILE A 411 -13.02 -7.90 4.61
C ILE A 411 -13.39 -7.23 3.30
#